data_4aa8082942f844e82d7f29d9fc1344a7
#
_entry.id   4aa8082942f844e82d7f29d9fc1344a7
#
_cell.length_a   1.000
_cell.length_b   1.000
_cell.length_c   1.000
_cell.angle_alpha   90.00
_cell.angle_beta   90.00
_cell.angle_gamma   90.00
#
_symmetry.space_group_name_H-M   'P 1'
#
loop_
_entity.id
_entity.type
_entity.pdbx_description
1 polymer ?
#
loop_
_entity_poly.entity_id
_entity_poly.type
_entity_poly.pdbx_seq_one_letter_code
_entity_poly.pdbx_strand_id
1 'polypeptide(L)'
;MSQRLFTAAEVNALIPKLTGLMDEAMALHQRGRALQEALTEERARIRAAGGVMANQHDWKARAERLDGYAIEIKQVLQRIGELGGVTKDLEMGLVDFPCLIPQAGSQPVNLCWKHGEDAVRFWHGFDEGYANRKPLP
;
A
#
# COMPACT_ATOMS: atom_id res chain seq x y z
N MET A 1 -25.23 -0.84 -0.03
CA MET A 1 -24.49 -2.06 0.39
C MET A 1 -23.94 -1.87 1.79
N SER A 2 -24.19 -2.83 2.66
CA SER A 2 -23.60 -2.79 3.99
C SER A 2 -22.12 -3.15 3.92
N GLN A 3 -21.30 -2.40 4.63
CA GLN A 3 -19.89 -2.66 4.75
C GLN A 3 -19.66 -3.86 5.67
N ARG A 4 -18.80 -4.79 5.27
CA ARG A 4 -18.43 -5.90 6.13
C ARG A 4 -17.60 -5.39 7.30
N LEU A 5 -17.95 -5.81 8.49
CA LEU A 5 -17.22 -5.50 9.72
C LEU A 5 -16.44 -6.73 10.16
N PHE A 6 -15.18 -6.53 10.54
CA PHE A 6 -14.27 -7.60 10.93
C PHE A 6 -14.07 -7.61 12.43
N THR A 7 -13.80 -8.79 12.97
CA THR A 7 -13.25 -8.93 14.32
C THR A 7 -11.73 -8.99 14.22
N ALA A 8 -11.04 -8.74 15.34
CA ALA A 8 -9.59 -8.87 15.38
C ALA A 8 -9.15 -10.30 15.02
N ALA A 9 -9.90 -11.32 15.50
CA ALA A 9 -9.60 -12.71 15.18
C ALA A 9 -9.70 -13.00 13.69
N GLU A 10 -10.71 -12.45 13.02
CA GLU A 10 -10.87 -12.61 11.58
C GLU A 10 -9.71 -11.97 10.81
N VAL A 11 -9.28 -10.77 11.19
CA VAL A 11 -8.15 -10.11 10.56
C VAL A 11 -6.86 -10.91 10.82
N ASN A 12 -6.66 -11.37 12.05
CA ASN A 12 -5.47 -12.16 12.39
C ASN A 12 -5.34 -13.42 11.53
N ALA A 13 -6.48 -14.05 11.21
CA ALA A 13 -6.49 -15.22 10.34
C ALA A 13 -6.06 -14.89 8.90
N LEU A 14 -6.21 -13.65 8.47
CA LEU A 14 -5.82 -13.21 7.13
C LEU A 14 -4.36 -12.77 7.04
N ILE A 15 -3.68 -12.55 8.15
CA ILE A 15 -2.33 -11.95 8.16
C ILE A 15 -1.31 -12.73 7.32
N PRO A 16 -1.24 -14.07 7.33
CA PRO A 16 -0.27 -14.76 6.48
C PRO A 16 -0.45 -14.42 4.99
N LYS A 17 -1.69 -14.42 4.51
CA LYS A 17 -2.00 -14.07 3.13
C LYS A 17 -1.79 -12.60 2.85
N LEU A 18 -2.20 -11.75 3.78
CA LEU A 18 -2.03 -10.30 3.70
C LEU A 18 -0.56 -9.92 3.65
N THR A 19 0.28 -10.56 4.45
CA THR A 19 1.73 -10.34 4.47
C THR A 19 2.35 -10.64 3.10
N GLY A 20 1.99 -11.77 2.50
CA GLY A 20 2.50 -12.14 1.17
C GLY A 20 2.11 -11.15 0.09
N LEU A 21 0.85 -10.70 0.12
CA LEU A 21 0.38 -9.70 -0.84
C LEU A 21 1.07 -8.35 -0.64
N MET A 22 1.23 -7.94 0.61
CA MET A 22 1.90 -6.66 0.91
C MET A 22 3.39 -6.72 0.57
N ASP A 23 4.06 -7.86 0.80
CA ASP A 23 5.45 -8.05 0.38
C ASP A 23 5.59 -7.81 -1.12
N GLU A 24 4.68 -8.38 -1.90
CA GLU A 24 4.68 -8.22 -3.36
C GLU A 24 4.44 -6.76 -3.77
N ALA A 25 3.42 -6.12 -3.18
CA ALA A 25 3.10 -4.73 -3.49
C ALA A 25 4.23 -3.77 -3.13
N MET A 26 4.84 -3.96 -1.97
CA MET A 26 5.95 -3.11 -1.52
C MET A 26 7.18 -3.28 -2.39
N ALA A 27 7.49 -4.51 -2.81
CA ALA A 27 8.62 -4.77 -3.70
C ALA A 27 8.42 -4.10 -5.07
N LEU A 28 7.22 -4.20 -5.63
CA LEU A 28 6.88 -3.55 -6.90
C LEU A 28 6.96 -2.03 -6.77
N HIS A 29 6.46 -1.50 -5.66
CA HIS A 29 6.51 -0.06 -5.37
C HIS A 29 7.95 0.45 -5.32
N GLN A 30 8.84 -0.27 -4.64
CA GLN A 30 10.25 0.10 -4.54
C GLN A 30 10.95 0.05 -5.89
N ARG A 31 10.67 -0.97 -6.71
CA ARG A 31 11.22 -1.07 -8.06
C ARG A 31 10.77 0.10 -8.94
N GLY A 32 9.49 0.46 -8.85
CA GLY A 32 8.95 1.59 -9.57
C GLY A 32 9.59 2.91 -9.15
N ARG A 33 9.77 3.10 -7.86
CA ARG A 33 10.45 4.30 -7.34
C ARG A 33 11.90 4.39 -7.80
N ALA A 34 12.63 3.28 -7.71
CA ALA A 34 14.04 3.25 -8.14
C ALA A 34 14.17 3.59 -9.62
N LEU A 35 13.30 3.03 -10.46
CA LEU A 35 13.31 3.32 -11.89
C LEU A 35 12.93 4.77 -12.17
N GLN A 36 11.92 5.31 -11.46
CA GLN A 36 11.50 6.69 -11.60
C GLN A 36 12.64 7.65 -11.22
N GLU A 37 13.33 7.38 -10.12
CA GLU A 37 14.46 8.19 -9.67
C GLU A 37 15.61 8.16 -10.70
N ALA A 38 15.92 6.98 -11.24
CA ALA A 38 16.95 6.83 -12.26
C ALA A 38 16.61 7.61 -13.52
N LEU A 39 15.35 7.59 -13.96
CA LEU A 39 14.90 8.35 -15.13
C LEU A 39 14.96 9.85 -14.88
N THR A 40 14.58 10.29 -13.68
CA THR A 40 14.63 11.71 -13.30
C THR A 40 16.07 12.21 -13.31
N GLU A 41 17.00 11.45 -12.73
CA GLU A 41 18.42 11.81 -12.70
C GLU A 41 19.02 11.87 -14.11
N GLU A 42 18.70 10.89 -14.94
CA GLU A 42 19.20 10.85 -16.32
C GLU A 42 18.65 12.02 -17.13
N ARG A 43 17.36 12.34 -16.94
CA ARG A 43 16.75 13.50 -17.61
C ARG A 43 17.46 14.80 -17.21
N ALA A 44 17.81 14.94 -15.94
CA ALA A 44 18.55 16.11 -15.45
C ALA A 44 19.93 16.20 -16.09
N ARG A 45 20.65 15.07 -16.21
CA ARG A 45 21.96 15.01 -16.86
C ARG A 45 21.87 15.38 -18.34
N ILE A 46 20.87 14.88 -19.05
CA ILE A 46 20.65 15.18 -20.47
C ILE A 46 20.36 16.67 -20.64
N ARG A 47 19.53 17.24 -19.78
CA ARG A 47 19.17 18.66 -19.83
C ARG A 47 20.42 19.54 -19.58
N ALA A 48 21.26 19.17 -18.62
CA ALA A 48 22.50 19.87 -18.32
C ALA A 48 23.52 19.80 -19.48
N ALA A 49 23.47 18.71 -20.25
CA ALA A 49 24.37 18.47 -21.38
C ALA A 49 23.85 19.04 -22.72
N GLY A 50 22.76 19.80 -22.72
CA GLY A 50 22.23 20.43 -23.94
C GLY A 50 20.87 19.90 -24.40
N GLY A 51 20.28 18.97 -23.67
CA GLY A 51 18.89 18.52 -23.90
C GLY A 51 18.69 17.50 -25.01
N VAL A 52 19.75 16.87 -25.52
CA VAL A 52 19.64 15.87 -26.58
C VAL A 52 19.53 14.47 -25.95
N MET A 53 18.43 13.76 -26.25
CA MET A 53 18.27 12.38 -25.83
C MET A 53 18.99 11.42 -26.78
N ALA A 54 19.90 10.63 -26.23
CA ALA A 54 20.72 9.70 -27.01
C ALA A 54 19.94 8.48 -27.48
N ASN A 55 18.90 8.04 -26.75
CA ASN A 55 18.15 6.82 -27.07
C ASN A 55 16.70 6.90 -26.62
N GLN A 56 15.85 7.41 -27.51
CA GLN A 56 14.39 7.53 -27.25
C GLN A 56 13.71 6.18 -27.11
N HIS A 57 14.19 5.16 -27.82
CA HIS A 57 13.62 3.82 -27.74
C HIS A 57 13.81 3.23 -26.34
N ASP A 58 14.97 3.42 -25.73
CA ASP A 58 15.25 2.97 -24.37
C ASP A 58 14.37 3.69 -23.35
N TRP A 59 14.17 5.00 -23.52
CA TRP A 59 13.29 5.79 -22.67
C TRP A 59 11.86 5.28 -22.73
N LYS A 60 11.37 4.98 -23.92
CA LYS A 60 10.02 4.45 -24.10
C LYS A 60 9.87 3.10 -23.40
N ALA A 61 10.85 2.20 -23.55
CA ALA A 61 10.83 0.90 -22.91
C ALA A 61 10.78 1.02 -21.38
N ARG A 62 11.55 1.95 -20.83
CA ARG A 62 11.58 2.17 -19.37
C ARG A 62 10.30 2.80 -18.86
N ALA A 63 9.70 3.72 -19.63
CA ALA A 63 8.39 4.30 -19.29
C ALA A 63 7.30 3.23 -19.29
N GLU A 64 7.32 2.32 -20.25
CA GLU A 64 6.39 1.19 -20.32
C GLU A 64 6.57 0.25 -19.13
N ARG A 65 7.81 0.06 -18.66
CA ARG A 65 8.07 -0.74 -17.47
C ARG A 65 7.49 -0.10 -16.20
N LEU A 66 7.57 1.23 -16.08
CA LEU A 66 6.93 1.95 -14.98
C LEU A 66 5.43 1.75 -14.99
N ASP A 67 4.80 1.86 -16.15
CA ASP A 67 3.37 1.61 -16.30
C ASP A 67 3.02 0.18 -15.91
N GLY A 68 3.87 -0.79 -16.27
CA GLY A 68 3.71 -2.18 -15.90
C GLY A 68 3.73 -2.39 -14.39
N TYR A 69 4.66 -1.74 -13.69
CA TYR A 69 4.70 -1.82 -12.22
C TYR A 69 3.43 -1.25 -11.59
N ALA A 70 2.94 -0.12 -12.10
CA ALA A 70 1.70 0.48 -11.59
C ALA A 70 0.49 -0.45 -11.77
N ILE A 71 0.41 -1.12 -12.91
CA ILE A 71 -0.66 -2.09 -13.19
C ILE A 71 -0.58 -3.28 -12.24
N GLU A 72 0.62 -3.84 -12.05
CA GLU A 72 0.82 -4.98 -11.16
C GLU A 72 0.49 -4.62 -9.70
N ILE A 73 0.91 -3.44 -9.25
CA ILE A 73 0.57 -2.95 -7.91
C ILE A 73 -0.94 -2.88 -7.74
N LYS A 74 -1.63 -2.31 -8.72
CA LYS A 74 -3.09 -2.19 -8.66
C LYS A 74 -3.76 -3.55 -8.55
N GLN A 75 -3.26 -4.56 -9.25
CA GLN A 75 -3.77 -5.92 -9.17
C GLN A 75 -3.58 -6.53 -7.78
N VAL A 76 -2.42 -6.31 -7.16
CA VAL A 76 -2.16 -6.80 -5.80
C VAL A 76 -3.05 -6.08 -4.79
N LEU A 77 -3.20 -4.75 -4.91
CA LEU A 77 -4.07 -4.00 -4.01
C LEU A 77 -5.53 -4.43 -4.15
N GLN A 78 -5.94 -4.81 -5.35
CA GLN A 78 -7.28 -5.36 -5.58
C GLN A 78 -7.47 -6.67 -4.81
N ARG A 79 -6.46 -7.54 -4.78
CA ARG A 79 -6.54 -8.79 -4.01
C ARG A 79 -6.63 -8.51 -2.52
N ILE A 80 -5.90 -7.52 -2.02
CA ILE A 80 -6.03 -7.09 -0.62
C ILE A 80 -7.45 -6.59 -0.36
N GLY A 81 -8.02 -5.83 -1.30
CA GLY A 81 -9.41 -5.37 -1.22
C GLY A 81 -10.41 -6.50 -1.18
N GLU A 82 -10.15 -7.59 -1.90
CA GLU A 82 -11.01 -8.78 -1.89
C GLU A 82 -11.00 -9.48 -0.53
N LEU A 83 -9.91 -9.36 0.23
CA LEU A 83 -9.86 -9.83 1.61
C LEU A 83 -10.65 -8.94 2.57
N GLY A 84 -11.01 -7.74 2.15
CA GLY A 84 -11.76 -6.77 2.94
C GLY A 84 -10.92 -5.62 3.49
N GLY A 85 -9.63 -5.58 3.18
CA GLY A 85 -8.72 -4.54 3.64
C GLY A 85 -8.62 -3.37 2.67
N VAL A 86 -8.37 -2.18 3.20
CA VAL A 86 -8.09 -0.98 2.42
C VAL A 86 -6.64 -0.58 2.66
N THR A 87 -5.83 -0.63 1.61
CA THR A 87 -4.43 -0.23 1.70
C THR A 87 -4.33 1.29 1.82
N LYS A 88 -3.66 1.75 2.87
CA LYS A 88 -3.52 3.19 3.15
C LYS A 88 -2.16 3.73 2.79
N ASP A 89 -1.11 2.91 2.85
CA ASP A 89 0.25 3.36 2.60
C ASP A 89 1.11 2.17 2.15
N LEU A 90 1.78 2.30 1.01
CA LEU A 90 2.63 1.24 0.47
C LEU A 90 4.06 1.27 1.00
N GLU A 91 4.53 2.42 1.48
CA GLU A 91 5.87 2.49 2.06
C GLU A 91 5.93 1.82 3.41
N MET A 92 4.91 2.08 4.23
CA MET A 92 4.80 1.48 5.56
C MET A 92 4.06 0.14 5.56
N GLY A 93 3.29 -0.14 4.51
CA GLY A 93 2.49 -1.35 4.43
C GLY A 93 1.30 -1.32 5.36
N LEU A 94 0.50 -0.24 5.31
CA LEU A 94 -0.66 -0.06 6.19
C LEU A 94 -1.94 -0.53 5.51
N VAL A 95 -2.70 -1.36 6.21
CA VAL A 95 -4.01 -1.83 5.75
C VAL A 95 -5.02 -1.70 6.88
N ASP A 96 -6.18 -1.12 6.57
CA ASP A 96 -7.27 -0.93 7.51
C ASP A 96 -8.41 -1.88 7.22
N PHE A 97 -9.03 -2.39 8.29
CA PHE A 97 -10.22 -3.24 8.22
C PHE A 97 -11.32 -2.65 9.08
N PRO A 98 -12.54 -2.42 8.56
CA PRO A 98 -13.62 -1.87 9.37
C PRO A 98 -14.08 -2.85 10.44
N CYS A 99 -14.32 -2.33 11.64
CA CYS A 99 -14.77 -3.13 12.78
C CYS A 99 -15.62 -2.32 13.72
N LEU A 100 -16.31 -3.00 14.65
CA LEU A 100 -16.98 -2.34 15.76
C LEU A 100 -16.22 -2.67 17.04
N ILE A 101 -15.86 -1.63 17.77
CA ILE A 101 -15.22 -1.75 19.10
C ILE A 101 -16.14 -1.05 20.08
N PRO A 102 -16.78 -1.81 20.99
CA PRO A 102 -17.74 -1.20 21.94
C PRO A 102 -17.16 -0.03 22.73
N GLN A 103 -15.89 -0.10 23.10
CA GLN A 103 -15.20 0.97 23.84
C GLN A 103 -15.03 2.24 23.02
N ALA A 104 -15.13 2.14 21.70
CA ALA A 104 -15.01 3.30 20.79
C ALA A 104 -16.38 3.88 20.40
N GLY A 105 -17.48 3.30 20.90
CA GLY A 105 -18.84 3.74 20.61
C GLY A 105 -19.57 2.84 19.63
N SER A 106 -20.68 3.35 19.08
CA SER A 106 -21.53 2.56 18.19
C SER A 106 -21.15 2.68 16.70
N GLN A 107 -20.21 3.58 16.37
CA GLN A 107 -19.79 3.76 15.00
C GLN A 107 -18.63 2.85 14.63
N PRO A 108 -18.58 2.36 13.38
CA PRO A 108 -17.43 1.59 12.93
C PRO A 108 -16.13 2.38 13.00
N VAL A 109 -15.06 1.67 13.28
CA VAL A 109 -13.70 2.21 13.28
C VAL A 109 -12.82 1.27 12.44
N ASN A 110 -11.55 1.60 12.28
CA ASN A 110 -10.62 0.77 11.52
C ASN A 110 -9.66 0.03 12.43
N LEU A 111 -9.58 -1.30 12.26
CA LEU A 111 -8.44 -2.06 12.75
C LEU A 111 -7.27 -1.75 11.85
N CYS A 112 -6.14 -1.34 12.43
CA CYS A 112 -4.97 -0.91 11.67
C CYS A 112 -3.86 -1.95 11.78
N TRP A 113 -3.52 -2.55 10.64
CA TRP A 113 -2.41 -3.50 10.55
C TRP A 113 -1.27 -2.86 9.78
N LYS A 114 -0.05 -3.05 10.29
CA LYS A 114 1.17 -2.61 9.61
C LYS A 114 1.98 -3.84 9.23
N HIS A 115 2.55 -3.82 8.03
CA HIS A 115 3.42 -4.89 7.53
C HIS A 115 4.50 -5.22 8.57
N GLY A 116 4.63 -6.50 8.88
CA GLY A 116 5.55 -6.99 9.91
C GLY A 116 4.88 -7.29 11.24
N GLU A 117 3.67 -6.81 11.48
CA GLU A 117 2.92 -7.15 12.70
C GLU A 117 2.32 -8.55 12.53
N ASP A 118 2.48 -9.40 13.54
CA ASP A 118 1.99 -10.78 13.50
C ASP A 118 0.54 -10.92 13.99
N ALA A 119 -0.01 -9.82 14.52
CA ALA A 119 -1.41 -9.73 14.92
C ALA A 119 -1.84 -8.28 14.84
N VAL A 120 -3.13 -8.03 14.59
CA VAL A 120 -3.67 -6.68 14.66
C VAL A 120 -3.85 -6.31 16.13
N ARG A 121 -3.28 -5.18 16.55
CA ARG A 121 -3.28 -4.73 17.96
C ARG A 121 -3.76 -3.32 18.15
N PHE A 122 -4.07 -2.62 17.07
CA PHE A 122 -4.40 -1.19 17.11
C PHE A 122 -5.62 -0.88 16.28
N TRP A 123 -6.27 0.23 16.63
CA TRP A 123 -7.40 0.76 15.88
C TRP A 123 -7.32 2.29 15.81
N HIS A 124 -8.03 2.88 14.88
CA HIS A 124 -8.22 4.33 14.80
C HIS A 124 -9.58 4.62 14.16
N GLY A 125 -10.08 5.85 14.34
CA GLY A 125 -11.34 6.25 13.70
C GLY A 125 -11.21 6.37 12.19
N PHE A 126 -12.34 6.42 11.49
CA PHE A 126 -12.35 6.55 10.03
C PHE A 126 -11.72 7.86 9.55
N ASP A 127 -11.81 8.90 10.37
CA ASP A 127 -11.23 10.22 10.08
C ASP A 127 -9.83 10.40 10.69
N GLU A 128 -9.26 9.34 11.23
CA GLU A 128 -7.91 9.33 11.80
C GLU A 128 -6.99 8.44 10.95
N GLY A 129 -5.70 8.52 11.20
CA GLY A 129 -4.70 7.71 10.50
C GLY A 129 -3.77 6.99 11.47
N TYR A 130 -2.69 6.44 10.90
CA TYR A 130 -1.70 5.64 11.62
C TYR A 130 -1.15 6.35 12.87
N ALA A 131 -0.91 7.68 12.79
CA ALA A 131 -0.36 8.44 13.89
C ALA A 131 -1.27 8.47 15.12
N ASN A 132 -2.54 8.18 14.95
CA ASN A 132 -3.54 8.20 16.02
C ASN A 132 -3.98 6.81 16.43
N ARG A 133 -3.19 5.78 16.12
CA ARG A 133 -3.51 4.40 16.50
C ARG A 133 -3.62 4.26 18.02
N LYS A 134 -4.63 3.53 18.45
CA LYS A 134 -4.90 3.24 19.86
C LYS A 134 -4.83 1.73 20.07
N PRO A 135 -4.28 1.26 21.22
CA PRO A 135 -4.26 -0.17 21.49
C PRO A 135 -5.67 -0.75 21.57
N LEU A 136 -5.82 -1.98 21.09
CA LEU A 136 -7.05 -2.74 21.30
C LEU A 136 -7.22 -3.06 22.78
N PRO A 137 -8.47 -3.05 23.30
CA PRO A 137 -8.73 -3.36 24.69
C PRO A 137 -8.43 -4.81 25.05
#